data_2a3b057fc2bafc2bd7cee433247d47df
#
_entry.id   2a3b057fc2bafc2bd7cee433247d47df
#
_cell.length_a   1.000
_cell.length_b   1.000
_cell.length_c   1.000
_cell.angle_alpha   90.00
_cell.angle_beta   90.00
_cell.angle_gamma   90.00
#
_symmetry.space_group_name_H-M   'P 1'
#
loop_
_entity.id
_entity.type
_entity.pdbx_description
1 polymer ?
#
loop_
_entity_poly.entity_id
_entity_poly.type
_entity_poly.pdbx_seq_one_letter_code
_entity_poly.pdbx_strand_id
1 'polypeptide(L)'
;GTNVSYSSETAFKATAIGVGVSATYDTTNNKFVVAYSYGGGVVGYVNSGTSNGSSITFGTESAAFTSGEVSILEGDTVFDESQGKSLVMFRNVGGASGALTVVPVDTSGSTPSFDALYALGMGASDESSAAYDSTNSRAIFVANNNASTNNGDAKVWATTPTNLTAENYIGIASNGYATGQAATINAKGFIDDNQSSLTAGQ
;
A
#
# COMPACT_ATOMS: atom_id res chain seq x y z
N GLY A 1 -33.40 -20.99 8.79
CA GLY A 1 -32.53 -20.77 7.63
C GLY A 1 -32.13 -19.32 7.54
N THR A 2 -30.90 -19.04 7.10
CA THR A 2 -30.42 -17.67 6.90
C THR A 2 -30.86 -17.25 5.47
N ASN A 3 -31.66 -16.18 5.38
CA ASN A 3 -31.99 -15.60 4.08
C ASN A 3 -30.81 -14.73 3.61
N VAL A 4 -30.35 -14.96 2.39
CA VAL A 4 -29.33 -14.12 1.73
C VAL A 4 -30.07 -13.10 0.87
N SER A 5 -29.74 -11.83 1.03
CA SER A 5 -30.21 -10.73 0.19
C SER A 5 -29.02 -9.98 -0.41
N TYR A 6 -29.20 -9.43 -1.59
CA TYR A 6 -28.20 -8.65 -2.30
C TYR A 6 -28.73 -7.24 -2.55
N SER A 7 -27.83 -6.24 -2.47
CA SER A 7 -28.13 -4.89 -2.94
C SER A 7 -28.18 -4.86 -4.48
N SER A 8 -28.67 -3.75 -5.04
CA SER A 8 -28.47 -3.47 -6.46
C SER A 8 -26.97 -3.25 -6.75
N GLU A 9 -26.58 -3.56 -7.98
CA GLU A 9 -25.23 -3.31 -8.46
C GLU A 9 -24.89 -1.80 -8.42
N THR A 10 -23.65 -1.49 -8.08
CA THR A 10 -23.11 -0.14 -8.13
C THR A 10 -21.80 -0.16 -8.90
N ALA A 11 -21.71 0.60 -9.97
CA ALA A 11 -20.49 0.68 -10.77
C ALA A 11 -19.41 1.49 -10.03
N PHE A 12 -18.22 0.93 -9.85
CA PHE A 12 -17.05 1.65 -9.37
C PHE A 12 -16.30 2.37 -10.51
N LYS A 13 -16.58 2.00 -11.76
CA LYS A 13 -16.10 2.62 -12.98
C LYS A 13 -17.20 2.58 -14.05
N ALA A 14 -17.49 3.72 -14.66
CA ALA A 14 -18.55 3.82 -15.67
C ALA A 14 -18.13 3.37 -17.08
N THR A 15 -16.85 3.13 -17.30
CA THR A 15 -16.29 2.68 -18.60
C THR A 15 -15.69 1.29 -18.47
N ALA A 16 -15.44 0.63 -19.58
CA ALA A 16 -14.84 -0.70 -19.60
C ALA A 16 -13.49 -0.68 -18.86
N ILE A 17 -13.32 -1.58 -17.91
CA ILE A 17 -12.04 -1.87 -17.29
C ILE A 17 -11.24 -2.83 -18.16
N GLY A 18 -9.92 -2.83 -17.98
CA GLY A 18 -9.03 -3.76 -18.69
C GLY A 18 -9.05 -5.17 -18.08
N VAL A 19 -7.89 -5.71 -17.81
CA VAL A 19 -7.73 -7.02 -17.20
C VAL A 19 -7.51 -6.90 -15.69
N GLY A 20 -8.24 -7.73 -14.95
CA GLY A 20 -8.11 -7.89 -13.51
C GLY A 20 -8.73 -6.76 -12.67
N VAL A 21 -9.29 -7.21 -11.59
CA VAL A 21 -9.84 -6.40 -10.50
C VAL A 21 -9.49 -7.12 -9.21
N SER A 22 -9.03 -6.38 -8.22
CA SER A 22 -8.83 -6.88 -6.87
C SER A 22 -9.40 -5.87 -5.86
N ALA A 23 -9.83 -6.35 -4.70
CA ALA A 23 -10.42 -5.49 -3.70
C ALA A 23 -10.06 -5.93 -2.28
N THR A 24 -9.99 -4.94 -1.39
CA THR A 24 -9.83 -5.14 0.06
C THR A 24 -10.72 -4.17 0.84
N TYR A 25 -10.78 -4.33 2.14
CA TYR A 25 -11.48 -3.42 3.02
C TYR A 25 -10.50 -2.73 3.96
N ASP A 26 -10.47 -1.40 3.88
CA ASP A 26 -9.70 -0.53 4.77
C ASP A 26 -10.51 -0.33 6.07
N THR A 27 -10.11 -1.01 7.12
CA THR A 27 -10.76 -0.95 8.44
C THR A 27 -10.50 0.36 9.18
N THR A 28 -9.43 1.09 8.84
CA THR A 28 -9.09 2.38 9.44
C THR A 28 -10.04 3.47 8.97
N ASN A 29 -10.29 3.53 7.66
CA ASN A 29 -11.14 4.55 7.04
C ASN A 29 -12.55 4.05 6.73
N ASN A 30 -12.86 2.79 7.03
CA ASN A 30 -14.14 2.12 6.74
C ASN A 30 -14.53 2.22 5.26
N LYS A 31 -13.59 1.89 4.38
CA LYS A 31 -13.77 1.96 2.93
C LYS A 31 -13.48 0.65 2.22
N PHE A 32 -14.27 0.34 1.21
CA PHE A 32 -13.87 -0.63 0.20
C PHE A 32 -12.84 0.02 -0.72
N VAL A 33 -11.80 -0.71 -1.04
CA VAL A 33 -10.72 -0.28 -1.94
C VAL A 33 -10.68 -1.25 -3.10
N VAL A 34 -10.85 -0.74 -4.31
CA VAL A 34 -10.89 -1.54 -5.54
C VAL A 34 -9.76 -1.08 -6.45
N ALA A 35 -8.84 -1.99 -6.75
CA ALA A 35 -7.76 -1.79 -7.70
C ALA A 35 -8.11 -2.46 -9.03
N TYR A 36 -7.80 -1.82 -10.14
CA TYR A 36 -8.11 -2.34 -11.48
C TYR A 36 -7.20 -1.71 -12.53
N SER A 37 -7.08 -2.38 -13.67
CA SER A 37 -6.40 -1.81 -14.83
C SER A 37 -7.39 -1.31 -15.86
N TYR A 38 -6.98 -0.28 -16.62
CA TYR A 38 -7.78 0.36 -17.67
C TYR A 38 -6.97 0.46 -18.97
N GLY A 39 -7.67 0.59 -20.10
CA GLY A 39 -7.03 0.77 -21.41
C GLY A 39 -6.31 -0.47 -21.96
N GLY A 40 -6.85 -1.66 -21.73
CA GLY A 40 -6.24 -2.91 -22.21
C GLY A 40 -5.14 -3.45 -21.30
N GLY A 41 -5.16 -3.07 -20.02
CA GLY A 41 -4.17 -3.52 -19.04
C GLY A 41 -2.95 -2.59 -18.93
N VAL A 42 -3.06 -1.36 -19.44
CA VAL A 42 -1.87 -0.48 -19.58
C VAL A 42 -1.66 0.40 -18.36
N VAL A 43 -2.71 0.72 -17.60
CA VAL A 43 -2.62 1.68 -16.49
C VAL A 43 -3.41 1.19 -15.29
N GLY A 44 -2.84 1.31 -14.11
CA GLY A 44 -3.47 0.92 -12.86
C GLY A 44 -4.13 2.10 -12.14
N TYR A 45 -5.33 1.88 -11.63
CA TYR A 45 -6.14 2.83 -10.87
C TYR A 45 -6.69 2.20 -9.60
N VAL A 46 -7.03 3.05 -8.66
CA VAL A 46 -7.76 2.66 -7.45
C VAL A 46 -8.98 3.55 -7.29
N ASN A 47 -10.09 2.96 -6.88
CA ASN A 47 -11.25 3.67 -6.38
C ASN A 47 -11.57 3.21 -4.95
N SER A 48 -12.13 4.08 -4.15
CA SER A 48 -12.58 3.73 -2.81
C SER A 48 -14.04 4.11 -2.61
N GLY A 49 -14.74 3.32 -1.82
CA GLY A 49 -16.17 3.53 -1.56
C GLY A 49 -16.56 3.18 -0.15
N THR A 50 -17.68 3.71 0.30
CA THR A 50 -18.30 3.39 1.59
C THR A 50 -19.58 2.60 1.39
N SER A 51 -19.90 1.72 2.34
CA SER A 51 -21.18 1.00 2.36
C SER A 51 -22.01 1.45 3.56
N ASN A 52 -23.29 1.57 3.35
CA ASN A 52 -24.27 1.75 4.43
C ASN A 52 -25.01 0.44 4.78
N GLY A 53 -24.50 -0.70 4.33
CA GLY A 53 -25.10 -2.02 4.50
C GLY A 53 -26.13 -2.40 3.43
N SER A 54 -26.62 -1.46 2.65
CA SER A 54 -27.63 -1.68 1.59
C SER A 54 -27.16 -1.21 0.21
N SER A 55 -26.21 -0.30 0.16
CA SER A 55 -25.63 0.23 -1.07
C SER A 55 -24.17 0.62 -0.85
N ILE A 56 -23.42 0.74 -1.96
CA ILE A 56 -22.04 1.23 -1.97
C ILE A 56 -22.04 2.56 -2.71
N THR A 57 -21.32 3.55 -2.17
CA THR A 57 -21.06 4.83 -2.83
C THR A 57 -19.57 4.95 -3.05
N PHE A 58 -19.14 5.04 -4.30
CA PHE A 58 -17.74 5.24 -4.66
C PHE A 58 -17.38 6.72 -4.71
N GLY A 59 -16.17 7.03 -4.30
CA GLY A 59 -15.57 8.37 -4.38
C GLY A 59 -14.98 8.67 -5.76
N THR A 60 -14.10 9.66 -5.78
CA THR A 60 -13.35 10.01 -6.99
C THR A 60 -12.24 8.99 -7.22
N GLU A 61 -12.16 8.49 -8.44
CA GLU A 61 -11.06 7.61 -8.87
C GLU A 61 -9.70 8.31 -8.69
N SER A 62 -8.69 7.57 -8.32
CA SER A 62 -7.32 8.06 -8.25
C SER A 62 -6.79 8.52 -9.61
N ALA A 63 -5.70 9.27 -9.61
CA ALA A 63 -4.82 9.31 -10.77
C ALA A 63 -4.22 7.90 -11.00
N ALA A 64 -3.65 7.67 -12.17
CA ALA A 64 -2.89 6.45 -12.45
C ALA A 64 -1.71 6.34 -11.49
N PHE A 65 -1.51 5.17 -10.86
CA PHE A 65 -0.37 4.97 -9.96
C PHE A 65 0.93 4.58 -10.70
N THR A 66 0.85 4.36 -11.98
CA THR A 66 2.00 4.18 -12.85
C THR A 66 1.67 4.63 -14.27
N SER A 67 2.69 5.07 -15.01
CA SER A 67 2.59 5.35 -16.44
C SER A 67 2.96 4.16 -17.32
N GLY A 68 3.40 3.05 -16.69
CA GLY A 68 3.75 1.82 -17.38
C GLY A 68 2.60 0.82 -17.42
N GLU A 69 2.73 -0.17 -18.26
CA GLU A 69 1.79 -1.27 -18.38
C GLU A 69 1.76 -2.10 -17.09
N VAL A 70 0.56 -2.35 -16.58
CA VAL A 70 0.33 -3.13 -15.36
C VAL A 70 -0.71 -4.20 -15.61
N SER A 71 -0.59 -5.31 -14.91
CA SER A 71 -1.64 -6.33 -14.84
C SER A 71 -2.07 -6.52 -13.38
N ILE A 72 -3.32 -6.19 -13.09
CA ILE A 72 -3.96 -6.47 -11.79
C ILE A 72 -4.53 -7.91 -11.80
N LEU A 73 -4.74 -8.51 -12.96
CA LEU A 73 -5.17 -9.91 -13.05
C LEU A 73 -4.19 -10.86 -12.35
N GLU A 74 -2.89 -10.52 -12.45
CA GLU A 74 -1.80 -11.25 -11.82
C GLU A 74 -1.38 -10.58 -10.48
N GLY A 75 -2.29 -9.81 -9.88
CA GLY A 75 -2.08 -9.08 -8.65
C GLY A 75 -3.15 -9.36 -7.62
N ASP A 76 -2.97 -8.78 -6.45
CA ASP A 76 -3.94 -8.83 -5.36
C ASP A 76 -3.88 -7.57 -4.50
N THR A 77 -4.86 -7.41 -3.63
CA THR A 77 -4.94 -6.25 -2.75
C THR A 77 -5.23 -6.72 -1.33
N VAL A 78 -4.42 -6.25 -0.38
CA VAL A 78 -4.57 -6.56 1.04
C VAL A 78 -4.48 -5.28 1.87
N PHE A 79 -5.22 -5.21 2.98
CA PHE A 79 -5.12 -4.09 3.91
C PHE A 79 -4.08 -4.38 4.99
N ASP A 80 -3.10 -3.50 5.11
CA ASP A 80 -2.10 -3.54 6.19
C ASP A 80 -2.60 -2.67 7.36
N GLU A 81 -3.16 -3.34 8.36
CA GLU A 81 -3.67 -2.68 9.56
C GLU A 81 -2.59 -1.94 10.35
N SER A 82 -1.35 -2.39 10.29
CA SER A 82 -0.24 -1.78 11.03
C SER A 82 0.13 -0.40 10.50
N GLN A 83 -0.12 -0.15 9.22
CA GLN A 83 0.14 1.12 8.56
C GLN A 83 -1.14 1.91 8.23
N GLY A 84 -2.31 1.28 8.35
CA GLY A 84 -3.57 1.85 7.91
C GLY A 84 -3.62 2.10 6.39
N LYS A 85 -2.98 1.25 5.60
CA LYS A 85 -2.89 1.39 4.14
C LYS A 85 -3.29 0.12 3.41
N SER A 86 -3.92 0.30 2.26
CA SER A 86 -4.15 -0.82 1.34
C SER A 86 -2.92 -1.03 0.46
N LEU A 87 -2.43 -2.25 0.40
CA LEU A 87 -1.29 -2.65 -0.42
C LEU A 87 -1.83 -3.27 -1.71
N VAL A 88 -1.64 -2.60 -2.84
CA VAL A 88 -2.01 -3.12 -4.16
C VAL A 88 -0.80 -3.76 -4.80
N MET A 89 -0.84 -5.08 -4.95
CA MET A 89 0.18 -5.84 -5.67
C MET A 89 -0.25 -6.00 -7.13
N PHE A 90 0.68 -5.81 -8.04
CA PHE A 90 0.45 -5.93 -9.48
C PHE A 90 1.71 -6.37 -10.21
N ARG A 91 1.54 -6.94 -11.39
CA ARG A 91 2.65 -7.19 -12.31
C ARG A 91 2.97 -5.92 -13.08
N ASN A 92 4.18 -5.42 -12.96
CA ASN A 92 4.65 -4.22 -13.64
C ASN A 92 5.33 -4.60 -14.97
N VAL A 93 4.56 -4.64 -16.03
CA VAL A 93 5.02 -5.12 -17.36
C VAL A 93 5.88 -4.07 -18.04
N GLY A 94 5.53 -2.79 -17.92
CA GLY A 94 6.21 -1.69 -18.62
C GLY A 94 7.50 -1.18 -17.94
N GLY A 95 7.64 -1.36 -16.63
CA GLY A 95 8.73 -0.73 -15.86
C GLY A 95 9.77 -1.66 -15.27
N ALA A 96 9.39 -2.85 -14.85
CA ALA A 96 10.23 -3.78 -14.10
C ALA A 96 10.28 -5.18 -14.71
N SER A 97 10.20 -5.30 -16.02
CA SER A 97 10.29 -6.57 -16.75
C SER A 97 9.27 -7.64 -16.28
N GLY A 98 8.08 -7.22 -15.89
CA GLY A 98 7.03 -8.11 -15.39
C GLY A 98 7.18 -8.51 -13.93
N ALA A 99 8.09 -7.91 -13.17
CA ALA A 99 8.25 -8.19 -11.75
C ALA A 99 7.03 -7.74 -10.94
N LEU A 100 6.71 -8.50 -9.89
CA LEU A 100 5.68 -8.09 -8.93
C LEU A 100 6.11 -6.85 -8.15
N THR A 101 5.22 -5.89 -8.11
CA THR A 101 5.40 -4.58 -7.48
C THR A 101 4.22 -4.29 -6.57
N VAL A 102 4.46 -3.62 -5.46
CA VAL A 102 3.44 -3.17 -4.52
C VAL A 102 3.41 -1.65 -4.49
N VAL A 103 2.21 -1.09 -4.47
CA VAL A 103 1.97 0.32 -4.17
C VAL A 103 1.10 0.42 -2.91
N PRO A 104 1.57 1.08 -1.84
CA PRO A 104 0.71 1.42 -0.72
C PRO A 104 -0.24 2.56 -1.10
N VAL A 105 -1.49 2.42 -0.69
CA VAL A 105 -2.60 3.33 -1.01
C VAL A 105 -3.17 3.90 0.27
N ASP A 106 -3.24 5.21 0.34
CA ASP A 106 -3.93 5.96 1.39
C ASP A 106 -5.33 6.33 0.91
N THR A 107 -6.34 5.97 1.68
CA THR A 107 -7.75 6.25 1.38
C THR A 107 -8.40 7.19 2.38
N SER A 108 -7.63 7.89 3.22
CA SER A 108 -8.16 8.86 4.18
C SER A 108 -8.94 10.00 3.51
N GLY A 109 -8.49 10.44 2.33
CA GLY A 109 -9.17 11.43 1.49
C GLY A 109 -10.36 10.88 0.69
N SER A 110 -11.03 11.76 -0.05
CA SER A 110 -12.09 11.41 -1.02
C SER A 110 -11.55 10.77 -2.31
N THR A 111 -10.29 11.00 -2.61
CA THR A 111 -9.55 10.43 -3.73
C THR A 111 -8.37 9.65 -3.16
N PRO A 112 -8.16 8.38 -3.52
CA PRO A 112 -7.00 7.62 -3.09
C PRO A 112 -5.68 8.27 -3.55
N SER A 113 -4.66 8.23 -2.69
CA SER A 113 -3.30 8.68 -3.00
C SER A 113 -2.30 7.54 -2.81
N PHE A 114 -1.11 7.68 -3.38
CA PHE A 114 -0.13 6.60 -3.47
C PHE A 114 1.20 7.00 -2.87
N ASP A 115 1.84 6.02 -2.22
CA ASP A 115 3.25 6.10 -1.88
C ASP A 115 4.14 5.66 -3.06
N ALA A 116 5.43 5.51 -2.81
CA ALA A 116 6.36 4.98 -3.79
C ALA A 116 6.04 3.53 -4.17
N LEU A 117 6.45 3.14 -5.37
CA LEU A 117 6.37 1.76 -5.85
C LEU A 117 7.52 0.93 -5.27
N TYR A 118 7.20 -0.26 -4.81
CA TYR A 118 8.17 -1.19 -4.23
C TYR A 118 8.20 -2.50 -5.01
N ALA A 119 9.32 -2.80 -5.65
CA ALA A 119 9.51 -4.08 -6.27
C ALA A 119 9.66 -5.17 -5.21
N LEU A 120 8.87 -6.23 -5.29
CA LEU A 120 8.97 -7.36 -4.35
C LEU A 120 10.22 -8.21 -4.57
N GLY A 121 10.91 -8.05 -5.71
CA GLY A 121 12.04 -8.91 -6.09
C GLY A 121 11.64 -10.38 -6.24
N MET A 122 10.37 -10.64 -6.47
CA MET A 122 9.82 -11.90 -6.97
C MET A 122 9.81 -11.79 -8.50
N GLY A 123 10.09 -12.88 -9.19
CA GLY A 123 10.14 -12.87 -10.66
C GLY A 123 8.78 -12.55 -11.30
N ALA A 124 8.74 -12.54 -12.62
CA ALA A 124 7.49 -12.44 -13.35
C ALA A 124 6.53 -13.55 -12.91
N SER A 125 5.28 -13.19 -12.67
CA SER A 125 4.25 -14.11 -12.17
C SER A 125 2.98 -13.95 -12.98
N ASP A 126 2.31 -15.05 -13.22
CA ASP A 126 0.97 -15.07 -13.85
C ASP A 126 -0.14 -15.24 -12.81
N GLU A 127 0.22 -15.64 -11.60
CA GLU A 127 -0.73 -15.84 -10.49
C GLU A 127 -0.10 -15.38 -9.18
N SER A 128 -0.84 -14.62 -8.40
CA SER A 128 -0.39 -14.16 -7.09
C SER A 128 -1.56 -13.96 -6.14
N SER A 129 -1.27 -13.93 -4.85
CA SER A 129 -2.25 -13.62 -3.82
C SER A 129 -1.57 -12.96 -2.62
N ALA A 130 -2.39 -12.31 -1.79
CA ALA A 130 -1.95 -11.64 -0.60
C ALA A 130 -2.87 -11.94 0.59
N ALA A 131 -2.29 -11.94 1.78
CA ALA A 131 -3.02 -12.07 3.03
C ALA A 131 -2.38 -11.20 4.12
N TYR A 132 -3.17 -10.81 5.11
CA TYR A 132 -2.67 -10.11 6.27
C TYR A 132 -2.62 -11.04 7.48
N ASP A 133 -1.43 -11.14 8.07
CA ASP A 133 -1.21 -11.81 9.36
C ASP A 133 -1.39 -10.78 10.48
N SER A 134 -2.57 -10.77 11.08
CA SER A 134 -2.91 -9.84 12.18
C SER A 134 -2.13 -10.14 13.47
N THR A 135 -1.66 -11.37 13.65
CA THR A 135 -0.89 -11.76 14.84
C THR A 135 0.50 -11.11 14.83
N ASN A 136 1.15 -11.09 13.67
CA ASN A 136 2.49 -10.53 13.52
C ASN A 136 2.48 -9.13 12.88
N SER A 137 1.31 -8.59 12.55
CA SER A 137 1.13 -7.29 11.90
C SER A 137 1.93 -7.18 10.60
N ARG A 138 1.74 -8.14 9.69
CA ARG A 138 2.47 -8.24 8.42
C ARG A 138 1.54 -8.63 7.28
N ALA A 139 1.74 -8.04 6.11
CA ALA A 139 1.20 -8.59 4.88
C ALA A 139 2.14 -9.64 4.30
N ILE A 140 1.57 -10.69 3.73
CA ILE A 140 2.28 -11.79 3.09
C ILE A 140 1.83 -11.83 1.65
N PHE A 141 2.80 -11.86 0.74
CA PHE A 141 2.59 -11.99 -0.69
C PHE A 141 3.11 -13.35 -1.15
N VAL A 142 2.33 -14.03 -1.95
CA VAL A 142 2.70 -15.31 -2.57
C VAL A 142 2.51 -15.21 -4.07
N ALA A 143 3.34 -15.86 -4.83
CA ALA A 143 3.26 -15.84 -6.29
C ALA A 143 3.90 -17.08 -6.93
N ASN A 144 3.44 -17.38 -8.14
CA ASN A 144 4.11 -18.29 -9.04
C ASN A 144 5.27 -17.54 -9.73
N ASN A 145 6.49 -18.00 -9.57
CA ASN A 145 7.68 -17.40 -10.19
C ASN A 145 8.00 -18.05 -11.53
N ASN A 146 7.50 -17.47 -12.61
CA ASN A 146 7.72 -17.98 -13.97
C ASN A 146 9.16 -17.77 -14.48
N ALA A 147 9.96 -16.90 -13.83
CA ALA A 147 11.35 -16.68 -14.21
C ALA A 147 12.28 -17.80 -13.74
N SER A 148 11.83 -18.64 -12.81
CA SER A 148 12.63 -19.72 -12.23
C SER A 148 11.78 -21.00 -12.06
N THR A 149 11.65 -21.80 -13.08
CA THR A 149 11.05 -23.17 -13.01
C THR A 149 9.64 -23.27 -12.39
N ASN A 150 8.84 -22.19 -12.41
CA ASN A 150 7.48 -22.14 -11.85
C ASN A 150 7.40 -22.53 -10.37
N ASN A 151 8.36 -22.10 -9.57
CA ASN A 151 8.33 -22.31 -8.12
C ASN A 151 7.31 -21.35 -7.46
N GLY A 152 6.72 -21.77 -6.37
CA GLY A 152 5.97 -20.89 -5.50
C GLY A 152 6.92 -20.07 -4.62
N ASP A 153 6.85 -18.76 -4.71
CA ASP A 153 7.61 -17.82 -3.88
C ASP A 153 6.69 -17.14 -2.88
N ALA A 154 7.21 -16.83 -1.69
CA ALA A 154 6.51 -16.04 -0.68
C ALA A 154 7.40 -14.93 -0.13
N LYS A 155 6.80 -13.76 0.14
CA LYS A 155 7.47 -12.64 0.80
C LYS A 155 6.61 -12.03 1.88
N VAL A 156 7.27 -11.65 2.97
CA VAL A 156 6.67 -10.90 4.05
C VAL A 156 6.92 -9.41 3.79
N TRP A 157 5.86 -8.63 3.77
CA TRP A 157 5.93 -7.18 3.79
C TRP A 157 6.07 -6.73 5.24
N ALA A 158 7.21 -6.18 5.55
CA ALA A 158 7.47 -5.59 6.86
C ALA A 158 7.90 -4.14 6.67
N THR A 159 7.15 -3.22 7.23
CA THR A 159 7.66 -1.87 7.43
C THR A 159 8.39 -1.83 8.76
N THR A 160 9.61 -1.39 8.72
CA THR A 160 10.31 -1.03 9.95
C THR A 160 9.74 0.33 10.37
N PRO A 161 9.07 0.43 11.52
CA PRO A 161 8.67 1.74 12.01
C PRO A 161 9.93 2.60 12.09
N THR A 162 9.89 3.77 11.49
CA THR A 162 10.95 4.79 11.64
C THR A 162 10.86 5.51 12.98
N ASN A 163 10.22 4.91 13.96
CA ASN A 163 10.21 5.44 15.30
C ASN A 163 11.63 5.46 15.85
N LEU A 164 12.06 6.61 16.31
CA LEU A 164 13.29 6.75 17.06
C LEU A 164 13.19 5.89 18.33
N THR A 165 13.84 4.73 18.31
CA THR A 165 14.04 3.89 19.49
C THR A 165 15.35 4.27 20.15
N ALA A 166 15.56 3.83 21.39
CA ALA A 166 16.85 4.03 22.07
C ALA A 166 18.03 3.44 21.29
N GLU A 167 17.77 2.49 20.38
CA GLU A 167 18.79 1.81 19.57
C GLU A 167 19.14 2.58 18.30
N ASN A 168 18.18 3.27 17.69
CA ASN A 168 18.39 4.02 16.44
C ASN A 168 18.45 5.54 16.65
N TYR A 169 18.34 6.01 17.87
CA TYR A 169 18.51 7.41 18.23
C TYR A 169 19.99 7.78 18.20
N ILE A 170 20.35 8.67 17.28
CA ILE A 170 21.74 9.14 17.13
C ILE A 170 21.98 10.51 17.78
N GLY A 171 20.94 11.28 18.01
CA GLY A 171 21.05 12.59 18.62
C GLY A 171 19.98 13.58 18.16
N ILE A 172 20.07 14.79 18.66
CA ILE A 172 19.18 15.91 18.31
C ILE A 172 20.00 16.93 17.50
N ALA A 173 19.41 17.47 16.45
CA ALA A 173 20.03 18.53 15.67
C ALA A 173 20.23 19.79 16.56
N SER A 174 21.42 20.37 16.54
CA SER A 174 21.75 21.53 17.36
C SER A 174 21.01 22.81 16.98
N ASN A 175 20.49 22.87 15.74
CA ASN A 175 19.72 23.99 15.19
C ASN A 175 18.71 23.49 14.15
N GLY A 176 17.80 24.38 13.70
CA GLY A 176 17.00 24.14 12.52
C GLY A 176 17.86 24.21 11.25
N TYR A 177 17.82 23.17 10.43
CA TYR A 177 18.53 23.08 9.16
C TYR A 177 17.56 22.96 8.00
N ALA A 178 17.88 23.62 6.89
CA ALA A 178 17.10 23.44 5.66
C ALA A 178 17.45 22.10 4.98
N THR A 179 16.55 21.60 4.14
CA THR A 179 16.77 20.38 3.37
C THR A 179 18.07 20.46 2.56
N GLY A 180 18.93 19.45 2.69
CA GLY A 180 20.21 19.35 2.00
C GLY A 180 21.38 20.08 2.69
N GLN A 181 21.17 20.70 3.84
CA GLN A 181 22.23 21.27 4.65
C GLN A 181 22.90 20.23 5.53
N ALA A 182 24.22 20.38 5.74
CA ALA A 182 24.91 19.59 6.76
C ALA A 182 24.46 20.02 8.16
N ALA A 183 24.01 19.07 8.96
CA ALA A 183 23.53 19.32 10.32
C ALA A 183 24.55 18.86 11.36
N THR A 184 24.74 19.67 12.42
CA THR A 184 25.43 19.21 13.61
C THR A 184 24.44 18.48 14.52
N ILE A 185 24.79 17.27 14.91
CA ILE A 185 23.96 16.42 15.77
C ILE A 185 24.61 16.32 17.16
N ASN A 186 23.86 16.67 18.18
CA ASN A 186 24.24 16.40 19.57
C ASN A 186 23.94 14.92 19.84
N ALA A 187 25.00 14.12 19.92
CA ALA A 187 24.87 12.68 20.13
C ALA A 187 24.45 12.36 21.57
N LYS A 188 23.94 11.15 21.77
CA LYS A 188 23.54 10.63 23.08
C LYS A 188 24.65 10.82 24.14
N GLY A 189 24.31 11.49 25.21
CA GLY A 189 25.23 11.78 26.33
C GLY A 189 25.66 13.24 26.42
N PHE A 190 25.35 14.09 25.45
CA PHE A 190 25.45 15.53 25.59
C PHE A 190 24.26 16.07 26.38
N ILE A 191 24.53 16.92 27.36
CA ILE A 191 23.50 17.67 28.08
C ILE A 191 23.29 18.98 27.31
N ASP A 192 22.07 19.21 26.88
CA ASP A 192 21.67 20.51 26.34
C ASP A 192 20.85 21.25 27.40
N ASP A 193 21.46 22.23 28.03
CA ASP A 193 20.82 23.03 29.07
C ASP A 193 19.78 24.03 28.53
N ASN A 194 19.64 24.14 27.23
CA ASN A 194 18.70 25.06 26.56
C ASN A 194 17.32 24.45 26.30
N GLN A 195 17.10 23.22 26.66
CA GLN A 195 15.79 22.60 26.51
C GLN A 195 14.89 22.96 27.69
N SER A 196 13.84 23.73 27.42
CA SER A 196 12.80 24.06 28.38
C SER A 196 11.46 23.50 27.95
N SER A 197 10.61 23.17 28.90
CA SER A 197 9.22 22.73 28.66
C SER A 197 9.06 21.35 28.00
N LEU A 198 10.04 20.46 28.17
CA LEU A 198 9.87 19.06 27.73
C LEU A 198 8.93 18.31 28.68
N THR A 199 7.98 17.60 28.12
CA THR A 199 7.14 16.64 28.86
C THR A 199 7.80 15.27 28.80
N ALA A 200 7.85 14.56 29.91
CA ALA A 200 8.40 13.19 29.94
C ALA A 200 7.64 12.30 28.97
N GLY A 201 8.37 11.66 28.06
CA GLY A 201 7.81 10.76 27.04
C GLY A 201 7.56 11.42 25.68
N GLN A 202 7.98 12.65 25.47
CA GLN A 202 8.02 13.29 24.13
C GLN A 202 9.43 13.30 23.55
#